data_1fa5c2e857a4473a8578ad3f40053ca5
#
_entry.id   1fa5c2e857a4473a8578ad3f40053ca5
#
_cell.length_a   1.000
_cell.length_b   1.000
_cell.length_c   1.000
_cell.angle_alpha   90.00
_cell.angle_beta   90.00
_cell.angle_gamma   90.00
#
_symmetry.space_group_name_H-M   'P 1'
#
loop_
_entity.id
_entity.type
_entity.pdbx_description
1 polymer ?
#
loop_
_entity_poly.entity_id
_entity_poly.type
_entity_poly.pdbx_seq_one_letter_code
_entity_poly.pdbx_strand_id
1 'polypeptide(L)'
;MKKKMYTVKSKSFCAILVFTLLLGSKAAHTDAQTPQQAKKAKNVIMVIGDGMGPQQLGLLLTYARQAPHSVIHNRTTAFDRMMQKGAVLRLSLTHPADVLVTDSAASGTQLASGAPAGSEMIGADKNGNPTATIIEQAEKIGKATGLVSDTLITHATPAAFAAHQPHR
;
A
#
# COMPACT_ATOMS: atom_id res chain seq x y z
N MET A 1 -31.08 41.56 -49.28
CA MET A 1 -30.38 40.28 -49.41
C MET A 1 -31.14 39.20 -48.60
N LYS A 2 -31.80 38.26 -49.28
CA LYS A 2 -32.62 37.19 -48.64
C LYS A 2 -31.72 35.95 -48.42
N LYS A 3 -31.54 35.56 -47.15
CA LYS A 3 -30.86 34.29 -46.80
C LYS A 3 -31.84 33.13 -47.02
N LYS A 4 -31.50 32.23 -47.92
CA LYS A 4 -32.16 30.93 -48.08
C LYS A 4 -31.74 29.99 -46.98
N MET A 5 -32.70 29.53 -46.21
CA MET A 5 -32.56 28.53 -45.18
C MET A 5 -32.82 27.16 -45.85
N TYR A 6 -31.85 26.25 -45.85
CA TYR A 6 -32.00 24.89 -46.33
C TYR A 6 -32.42 23.99 -45.16
N THR A 7 -33.61 23.45 -45.23
CA THR A 7 -34.14 22.46 -44.33
C THR A 7 -33.74 21.08 -44.82
N VAL A 8 -32.86 20.40 -44.13
CA VAL A 8 -32.53 18.99 -44.43
C VAL A 8 -33.53 18.11 -43.68
N LYS A 9 -34.38 17.42 -44.45
CA LYS A 9 -35.27 16.38 -43.91
C LYS A 9 -34.47 15.10 -43.66
N SER A 10 -34.15 14.84 -42.40
CA SER A 10 -33.61 13.55 -41.95
C SER A 10 -34.79 12.60 -41.64
N LYS A 11 -35.09 11.73 -42.61
CA LYS A 11 -35.85 10.50 -42.34
C LYS A 11 -35.11 9.40 -43.06
N SER A 12 -34.42 8.57 -42.34
CA SER A 12 -33.93 7.23 -42.71
C SER A 12 -32.52 6.97 -42.11
N PHE A 13 -32.36 7.01 -40.80
CA PHE A 13 -31.13 6.51 -40.16
C PHE A 13 -31.37 5.87 -38.78
N CYS A 14 -32.58 5.40 -38.50
CA CYS A 14 -32.92 4.84 -37.19
C CYS A 14 -33.20 3.32 -37.20
N ALA A 15 -32.92 2.64 -38.30
CA ALA A 15 -33.31 1.20 -38.46
C ALA A 15 -32.12 0.22 -38.49
N ILE A 16 -30.87 0.68 -38.46
CA ILE A 16 -29.70 -0.23 -38.59
C ILE A 16 -28.91 -0.39 -37.28
N LEU A 17 -29.22 0.37 -36.22
CA LEU A 17 -28.44 0.32 -34.98
C LEU A 17 -29.03 -0.61 -33.90
N VAL A 18 -30.09 -1.34 -34.14
CA VAL A 18 -30.72 -2.23 -33.15
C VAL A 18 -30.37 -3.73 -33.36
N PHE A 19 -29.71 -4.08 -34.47
CA PHE A 19 -29.49 -5.51 -34.78
C PHE A 19 -28.08 -6.03 -34.47
N THR A 20 -27.14 -5.19 -33.96
CA THR A 20 -25.79 -5.62 -33.65
C THR A 20 -25.50 -5.75 -32.15
N LEU A 21 -26.49 -5.61 -31.26
CA LEU A 21 -26.31 -5.71 -29.81
C LEU A 21 -26.73 -7.03 -29.17
N LEU A 22 -27.05 -8.05 -30.01
CA LEU A 22 -27.54 -9.36 -29.52
C LEU A 22 -26.60 -10.53 -29.78
N LEU A 23 -25.33 -10.27 -30.13
CA LEU A 23 -24.34 -11.33 -30.30
C LEU A 23 -23.22 -11.17 -29.29
N GLY A 24 -23.33 -11.88 -28.16
CA GLY A 24 -22.20 -12.41 -27.43
C GLY A 24 -21.61 -11.57 -26.33
N SER A 25 -22.36 -11.09 -25.37
CA SER A 25 -21.80 -10.97 -24.03
C SER A 25 -21.76 -12.37 -23.38
N LYS A 26 -20.75 -13.16 -23.71
CA LYS A 26 -20.29 -14.18 -22.77
C LYS A 26 -19.79 -13.39 -21.57
N ALA A 27 -20.62 -13.29 -20.52
CA ALA A 27 -20.15 -12.89 -19.20
C ALA A 27 -18.97 -13.82 -18.89
N ALA A 28 -17.77 -13.27 -18.88
CA ALA A 28 -16.66 -13.92 -18.23
C ALA A 28 -17.11 -14.08 -16.78
N HIS A 29 -17.61 -15.25 -16.43
CA HIS A 29 -17.66 -15.65 -15.04
C HIS A 29 -16.20 -15.62 -14.58
N THR A 30 -15.79 -14.54 -13.95
CA THR A 30 -14.68 -14.60 -13.02
C THR A 30 -15.14 -15.60 -11.97
N ASP A 31 -14.61 -16.82 -12.04
CA ASP A 31 -14.70 -17.75 -10.93
C ASP A 31 -14.28 -16.99 -9.69
N ALA A 32 -15.26 -16.67 -8.86
CA ALA A 32 -14.99 -16.17 -7.52
C ALA A 32 -14.22 -17.32 -6.86
N GLN A 33 -12.89 -17.20 -6.83
CA GLN A 33 -12.04 -18.15 -6.13
C GLN A 33 -12.62 -18.28 -4.72
N THR A 34 -13.15 -19.45 -4.42
CA THR A 34 -13.57 -19.82 -3.07
C THR A 34 -12.46 -19.34 -2.14
N PRO A 35 -12.76 -18.58 -1.07
CA PRO A 35 -11.71 -18.08 -0.20
C PRO A 35 -10.91 -19.29 0.29
N GLN A 36 -9.74 -19.50 -0.28
CA GLN A 36 -8.84 -20.53 0.18
C GLN A 36 -8.55 -20.17 1.62
N GLN A 37 -8.99 -21.01 2.55
CA GLN A 37 -8.89 -20.77 3.97
C GLN A 37 -7.44 -20.39 4.30
N ALA A 38 -7.19 -19.10 4.49
CA ALA A 38 -5.85 -18.57 4.64
C ALA A 38 -5.19 -19.26 5.84
N LYS A 39 -4.08 -19.94 5.60
CA LYS A 39 -3.32 -20.59 6.69
C LYS A 39 -3.00 -19.51 7.71
N LYS A 40 -3.45 -19.69 8.95
CA LYS A 40 -3.22 -18.74 10.03
C LYS A 40 -1.72 -18.55 10.24
N ALA A 41 -1.23 -17.32 10.09
CA ALA A 41 0.17 -17.01 10.31
C ALA A 41 0.52 -17.27 11.80
N LYS A 42 1.60 -18.01 12.02
CA LYS A 42 2.09 -18.27 13.38
C LYS A 42 2.98 -17.13 13.88
N ASN A 43 3.84 -16.62 13.03
CA ASN A 43 4.78 -15.55 13.34
C ASN A 43 4.68 -14.45 12.28
N VAL A 44 4.94 -13.23 12.68
CA VAL A 44 4.99 -12.05 11.79
C VAL A 44 6.33 -11.37 11.99
N ILE A 45 7.04 -11.12 10.89
CA ILE A 45 8.24 -10.29 10.88
C ILE A 45 7.93 -9.10 9.98
N MET A 46 7.99 -7.90 10.55
CA MET A 46 7.83 -6.66 9.81
C MET A 46 9.20 -6.02 9.62
N VAL A 47 9.54 -5.71 8.37
CA VAL A 47 10.77 -5.00 8.02
C VAL A 47 10.39 -3.66 7.42
N ILE A 48 10.83 -2.58 8.03
CA ILE A 48 10.49 -1.21 7.64
C ILE A 48 11.76 -0.51 7.16
N GLY A 49 11.73 -0.02 5.93
CA GLY A 49 12.74 0.91 5.43
C GLY A 49 12.20 2.34 5.63
N ASP A 50 12.75 3.06 6.61
CA ASP A 50 12.34 4.43 6.91
C ASP A 50 12.69 5.35 5.73
N GLY A 51 11.71 6.11 5.25
CA GLY A 51 11.82 6.93 4.06
C GLY A 51 11.95 6.16 2.74
N MET A 52 11.85 4.83 2.75
CA MET A 52 11.97 3.99 1.56
C MET A 52 10.63 3.89 0.82
N GLY A 53 10.44 4.74 -0.17
CA GLY A 53 9.28 4.72 -1.06
C GLY A 53 9.50 3.95 -2.38
N PRO A 54 8.53 3.98 -3.28
CA PRO A 54 8.63 3.33 -4.60
C PRO A 54 9.83 3.80 -5.43
N GLN A 55 10.27 5.04 -5.24
CA GLN A 55 11.43 5.62 -5.95
C GLN A 55 12.73 4.93 -5.54
N GLN A 56 12.93 4.68 -4.25
CA GLN A 56 14.12 3.97 -3.73
C GLN A 56 14.12 2.51 -4.21
N LEU A 57 12.96 1.87 -4.25
CA LEU A 57 12.84 0.53 -4.83
C LEU A 57 13.17 0.54 -6.32
N GLY A 58 12.65 1.49 -7.09
CA GLY A 58 12.96 1.65 -8.51
C GLY A 58 14.46 1.86 -8.74
N LEU A 59 15.10 2.71 -7.93
CA LEU A 59 16.54 2.95 -8.00
C LEU A 59 17.34 1.68 -7.70
N LEU A 60 16.98 0.93 -6.65
CA LEU A 60 17.62 -0.35 -6.32
C LEU A 60 17.55 -1.34 -7.49
N LEU A 61 16.38 -1.51 -8.09
CA LEU A 61 16.18 -2.44 -9.20
C LEU A 61 16.98 -2.01 -10.44
N THR A 62 17.03 -0.72 -10.73
CA THR A 62 17.80 -0.16 -11.84
C THR A 62 19.31 -0.34 -11.60
N TYR A 63 19.79 0.00 -10.41
CA TYR A 63 21.18 -0.20 -10.03
C TYR A 63 21.60 -1.67 -10.13
N ALA A 64 20.80 -2.56 -9.59
CA ALA A 64 21.10 -4.00 -9.64
C ALA A 64 21.31 -4.51 -11.08
N ARG A 65 20.46 -4.05 -12.00
CA ARG A 65 20.45 -4.55 -13.39
C ARG A 65 21.40 -3.83 -14.34
N GLN A 66 21.59 -2.53 -14.16
CA GLN A 66 22.24 -1.67 -15.15
C GLN A 66 23.60 -1.11 -14.71
N ALA A 67 23.87 -1.01 -13.41
CA ALA A 67 25.16 -0.47 -12.97
C ALA A 67 26.32 -1.37 -13.41
N PRO A 68 27.38 -0.82 -14.04
CA PRO A 68 28.53 -1.61 -14.49
C PRO A 68 29.21 -2.39 -13.37
N HIS A 69 29.27 -1.81 -12.16
CA HIS A 69 29.91 -2.35 -10.98
C HIS A 69 28.89 -2.60 -9.85
N SER A 70 27.70 -3.11 -10.20
CA SER A 70 26.69 -3.45 -9.21
C SER A 70 27.23 -4.49 -8.22
N VAL A 71 27.14 -4.19 -6.93
CA VAL A 71 27.47 -5.15 -5.86
C VAL A 71 26.36 -6.18 -5.65
N ILE A 72 25.25 -6.06 -6.35
CA ILE A 72 24.14 -7.01 -6.25
C ILE A 72 24.49 -8.27 -7.06
N HIS A 73 24.70 -9.36 -6.34
CA HIS A 73 25.10 -10.64 -6.95
C HIS A 73 24.05 -11.13 -7.95
N ASN A 74 24.52 -11.57 -9.14
CA ASN A 74 23.66 -12.00 -10.26
C ASN A 74 22.59 -10.98 -10.66
N ARG A 75 22.76 -9.70 -10.32
CA ARG A 75 21.81 -8.62 -10.62
C ARG A 75 20.39 -8.87 -10.12
N THR A 76 20.24 -9.77 -9.14
CA THR A 76 18.95 -10.21 -8.58
C THR A 76 18.80 -9.73 -7.15
N THR A 77 17.87 -8.83 -6.91
CA THR A 77 17.62 -8.26 -5.58
C THR A 77 16.85 -9.23 -4.67
N ALA A 78 16.79 -8.92 -3.38
CA ALA A 78 15.92 -9.63 -2.46
C ALA A 78 14.43 -9.50 -2.87
N PHE A 79 14.02 -8.36 -3.39
CA PHE A 79 12.67 -8.15 -3.91
C PHE A 79 12.36 -9.08 -5.08
N ASP A 80 13.27 -9.21 -6.05
CA ASP A 80 13.09 -10.15 -7.16
C ASP A 80 12.87 -11.58 -6.64
N ARG A 81 13.69 -12.02 -5.67
CA ARG A 81 13.55 -13.36 -5.07
C ARG A 81 12.23 -13.53 -4.31
N MET A 82 11.79 -12.50 -3.60
CA MET A 82 10.49 -12.54 -2.89
C MET A 82 9.35 -12.67 -3.88
N MET A 83 9.35 -11.89 -4.96
CA MET A 83 8.32 -11.96 -6.00
C MET A 83 8.29 -13.32 -6.69
N GLN A 84 9.47 -13.89 -7.00
CA GLN A 84 9.57 -15.26 -7.55
C GLN A 84 8.99 -16.33 -6.61
N LYS A 85 9.01 -16.08 -5.30
CA LYS A 85 8.42 -16.97 -4.28
C LYS A 85 6.95 -16.67 -3.98
N GLY A 86 6.30 -15.84 -4.79
CA GLY A 86 4.88 -15.53 -4.65
C GLY A 86 4.55 -14.40 -3.68
N ALA A 87 5.51 -13.52 -3.37
CA ALA A 87 5.22 -12.33 -2.60
C ALA A 87 4.24 -11.41 -3.37
N VAL A 88 3.41 -10.70 -2.63
CA VAL A 88 2.41 -9.79 -3.18
C VAL A 88 2.85 -8.35 -2.93
N LEU A 89 2.93 -7.56 -4.00
CA LEU A 89 3.17 -6.12 -3.90
C LEU A 89 1.84 -5.41 -3.62
N ARG A 90 1.85 -4.48 -2.66
CA ARG A 90 0.75 -3.57 -2.35
C ARG A 90 1.28 -2.16 -2.14
N LEU A 91 0.44 -1.18 -2.37
CA LEU A 91 0.69 0.22 -2.05
C LEU A 91 -0.16 0.62 -0.84
N SER A 92 0.41 1.44 0.02
CA SER A 92 -0.27 2.04 1.16
C SER A 92 -0.07 3.55 1.14
N LEU A 93 -1.10 4.28 1.52
CA LEU A 93 -0.98 5.70 1.82
C LEU A 93 -0.43 5.85 3.23
N THR A 94 0.50 6.78 3.40
CA THR A 94 1.20 6.97 4.67
C THR A 94 0.94 8.34 5.31
N HIS A 95 0.11 9.19 4.65
CA HIS A 95 -0.19 10.53 5.19
C HIS A 95 -0.92 10.41 6.53
N PRO A 96 -0.59 11.26 7.51
CA PRO A 96 -1.32 11.35 8.77
C PRO A 96 -2.72 11.97 8.56
N ALA A 97 -3.51 11.98 9.62
CA ALA A 97 -4.90 12.43 9.55
C ALA A 97 -5.06 13.94 9.37
N ASP A 98 -4.02 14.71 9.65
CA ASP A 98 -4.03 16.17 9.78
C ASP A 98 -3.17 16.90 8.74
N VAL A 99 -2.20 16.24 8.12
CA VAL A 99 -1.31 16.84 7.10
C VAL A 99 -1.10 15.89 5.93
N LEU A 100 -0.62 16.41 4.79
CA LEU A 100 -0.40 15.61 3.57
C LEU A 100 0.94 14.88 3.55
N VAL A 101 1.96 15.46 4.18
CA VAL A 101 3.31 14.89 4.20
C VAL A 101 3.52 14.19 5.52
N THR A 102 3.83 12.89 5.46
CA THR A 102 4.03 12.09 6.67
C THR A 102 5.41 12.32 7.29
N ASP A 103 5.50 12.00 8.57
CA ASP A 103 6.72 11.77 9.32
C ASP A 103 6.78 10.31 9.81
N SER A 104 7.94 9.91 10.36
CA SER A 104 8.15 8.53 10.81
C SER A 104 7.31 8.15 12.01
N ALA A 105 6.91 9.12 12.87
CA ALA A 105 6.07 8.84 14.04
C ALA A 105 4.65 8.46 13.60
N ALA A 106 4.03 9.30 12.77
CA ALA A 106 2.67 9.05 12.27
C ALA A 106 2.61 7.77 11.41
N SER A 107 3.51 7.61 10.43
CA SER A 107 3.51 6.42 9.58
C SER A 107 3.86 5.14 10.33
N GLY A 108 4.82 5.21 11.28
CA GLY A 108 5.15 4.10 12.18
C GLY A 108 3.94 3.69 13.04
N THR A 109 3.24 4.65 13.61
CA THR A 109 2.01 4.42 14.39
C THR A 109 0.92 3.76 13.58
N GLN A 110 0.69 4.22 12.34
CA GLN A 110 -0.29 3.59 11.45
C GLN A 110 0.08 2.15 11.11
N LEU A 111 1.37 1.87 10.88
CA LEU A 111 1.85 0.50 10.65
C LEU A 111 1.72 -0.38 11.90
N ALA A 112 1.94 0.19 13.09
CA ALA A 112 1.89 -0.52 14.35
C ALA A 112 0.47 -0.82 14.83
N SER A 113 -0.48 0.09 14.56
CA SER A 113 -1.84 0.02 15.14
C SER A 113 -2.95 -0.22 14.11
N GLY A 114 -2.71 0.12 12.83
CA GLY A 114 -3.74 0.15 11.80
C GLY A 114 -4.71 1.34 11.94
N ALA A 115 -4.47 2.26 12.88
CA ALA A 115 -5.30 3.44 13.12
C ALA A 115 -4.66 4.70 12.53
N PRO A 116 -5.47 5.67 12.01
CA PRO A 116 -4.95 6.96 11.58
C PRO A 116 -4.32 7.71 12.74
N ALA A 117 -3.06 8.13 12.59
CA ALA A 117 -2.32 8.93 13.56
C ALA A 117 -2.29 10.40 13.15
N GLY A 118 -2.10 11.30 14.10
CA GLY A 118 -1.71 12.68 13.84
C GLY A 118 -0.22 12.81 13.55
N SER A 119 0.18 13.94 12.95
CA SER A 119 1.58 14.25 12.69
C SER A 119 2.39 14.21 13.98
N GLU A 120 3.61 13.64 13.92
CA GLU A 120 4.57 13.51 15.03
C GLU A 120 4.08 12.69 16.24
N MET A 121 2.93 12.00 16.16
CA MET A 121 2.37 11.22 17.26
C MET A 121 2.90 9.78 17.25
N ILE A 122 3.36 9.31 18.40
CA ILE A 122 3.91 7.96 18.61
C ILE A 122 2.87 7.11 19.32
N GLY A 123 2.42 6.00 18.68
CA GLY A 123 1.46 5.06 19.26
C GLY A 123 0.14 5.71 19.70
N ALA A 124 -0.23 6.84 19.11
CA ALA A 124 -1.42 7.61 19.46
C ALA A 124 -2.24 7.99 18.23
N ASP A 125 -3.54 8.10 18.38
CA ASP A 125 -4.45 8.59 17.36
C ASP A 125 -4.29 10.11 17.14
N LYS A 126 -5.01 10.65 16.15
CA LYS A 126 -5.00 12.09 15.85
C LYS A 126 -5.43 13.02 17.00
N ASN A 127 -6.04 12.48 18.04
CA ASN A 127 -6.47 13.23 19.22
C ASN A 127 -5.49 13.08 20.39
N GLY A 128 -4.37 12.35 20.19
CA GLY A 128 -3.37 12.06 21.21
C GLY A 128 -3.72 10.89 22.13
N ASN A 129 -4.79 10.13 21.84
CA ASN A 129 -5.14 8.97 22.65
C ASN A 129 -4.30 7.76 22.26
N PRO A 130 -3.77 6.99 23.24
CA PRO A 130 -3.04 5.75 22.96
C PRO A 130 -3.83 4.78 22.08
N THR A 131 -3.17 4.20 21.09
CA THR A 131 -3.74 3.17 20.21
C THR A 131 -3.01 1.85 20.41
N ALA A 132 -3.75 0.76 20.63
CA ALA A 132 -3.14 -0.56 20.83
C ALA A 132 -2.30 -0.98 19.61
N THR A 133 -1.03 -1.26 19.84
CA THR A 133 -0.09 -1.70 18.81
C THR A 133 -0.18 -3.22 18.56
N ILE A 134 0.34 -3.67 17.42
CA ILE A 134 0.43 -5.10 17.11
C ILE A 134 1.30 -5.85 18.11
N ILE A 135 2.33 -5.20 18.69
CA ILE A 135 3.18 -5.78 19.75
C ILE A 135 2.34 -6.03 21.00
N GLU A 136 1.64 -5.03 21.51
CA GLU A 136 0.78 -5.17 22.68
C GLU A 136 -0.32 -6.22 22.48
N GLN A 137 -0.89 -6.27 21.28
CA GLN A 137 -1.88 -7.28 20.94
C GLN A 137 -1.28 -8.69 20.91
N ALA A 138 -0.05 -8.84 20.41
CA ALA A 138 0.66 -10.11 20.40
C ALA A 138 0.99 -10.60 21.82
N GLU A 139 1.43 -9.70 22.69
CA GLU A 139 1.72 -9.98 24.10
C GLU A 139 0.48 -10.42 24.87
N LYS A 140 -0.66 -9.76 24.65
CA LYS A 140 -1.95 -10.16 25.27
C LYS A 140 -2.36 -11.60 24.96
N ILE A 141 -1.88 -12.17 23.87
CA ILE A 141 -2.14 -13.57 23.49
C ILE A 141 -0.94 -14.49 23.73
N GLY A 142 0.00 -14.05 24.56
CA GLY A 142 1.17 -14.83 25.00
C GLY A 142 2.25 -15.05 23.95
N LYS A 143 2.34 -14.21 22.92
CA LYS A 143 3.43 -14.28 21.93
C LYS A 143 4.65 -13.51 22.43
N ALA A 144 5.83 -14.02 22.11
CA ALA A 144 7.06 -13.26 22.25
C ALA A 144 7.11 -12.13 21.20
N THR A 145 7.59 -10.97 21.62
CA THR A 145 7.75 -9.78 20.76
C THR A 145 9.18 -9.25 20.84
N GLY A 146 9.56 -8.42 19.90
CA GLY A 146 10.86 -7.78 19.90
C GLY A 146 10.98 -6.70 18.83
N LEU A 147 11.81 -5.74 19.09
CA LEU A 147 12.17 -4.64 18.20
C LEU A 147 13.68 -4.70 17.92
N VAL A 148 14.03 -4.50 16.65
CA VAL A 148 15.43 -4.36 16.22
C VAL A 148 15.50 -3.12 15.35
N SER A 149 16.49 -2.28 15.59
CA SER A 149 16.71 -1.02 14.86
C SER A 149 18.18 -0.79 14.64
N ASP A 150 18.56 -0.20 13.54
CA ASP A 150 19.90 0.31 13.24
C ASP A 150 20.13 1.73 13.77
N THR A 151 19.11 2.29 14.43
CA THR A 151 19.15 3.59 15.11
C THR A 151 18.80 3.42 16.59
N LEU A 152 18.62 4.52 17.33
CA LEU A 152 18.17 4.48 18.72
C LEU A 152 16.77 3.86 18.80
N ILE A 153 16.55 2.96 19.74
CA ILE A 153 15.25 2.32 19.94
C ILE A 153 14.13 3.31 20.31
N THR A 154 14.51 4.49 20.76
CA THR A 154 13.62 5.62 21.08
C THR A 154 13.30 6.50 19.87
N HIS A 155 13.91 6.25 18.70
CA HIS A 155 13.48 6.92 17.47
C HIS A 155 12.03 6.58 17.14
N ALA A 156 11.37 7.48 16.42
CA ALA A 156 9.93 7.43 16.21
C ALA A 156 9.45 6.09 15.62
N THR A 157 10.14 5.53 14.63
CA THR A 157 9.71 4.30 13.97
C THR A 157 9.68 3.10 14.92
N PRO A 158 10.75 2.72 15.64
CA PRO A 158 10.66 1.65 16.61
C PRO A 158 9.78 2.01 17.82
N ALA A 159 9.82 3.26 18.30
CA ALA A 159 9.03 3.70 19.45
C ALA A 159 7.52 3.59 19.19
N ALA A 160 7.07 3.82 17.96
CA ALA A 160 5.65 3.74 17.58
C ALA A 160 5.03 2.35 17.80
N PHE A 161 5.84 1.31 17.95
CA PHE A 161 5.38 -0.05 18.24
C PHE A 161 5.27 -0.36 19.74
N ALA A 162 5.95 0.42 20.61
CA ALA A 162 6.09 0.09 22.03
C ALA A 162 5.84 1.26 22.99
N ALA A 163 5.52 2.44 22.50
CA ALA A 163 5.29 3.62 23.30
C ALA A 163 4.08 4.42 22.82
N HIS A 164 3.54 5.27 23.71
CA HIS A 164 2.42 6.14 23.42
C HIS A 164 2.77 7.55 23.87
N GLN A 165 2.99 8.44 22.92
CA GLN A 165 3.31 9.85 23.18
C GLN A 165 2.61 10.74 22.15
N PRO A 166 2.00 11.85 22.58
CA PRO A 166 1.31 12.77 21.67
C PRO A 166 2.28 13.58 20.79
N HIS A 167 3.58 13.52 21.09
CA HIS A 167 4.62 14.20 20.32
C HIS A 167 5.95 13.46 20.45
N ARG A 168 6.70 13.35 19.32
CA ARG A 168 8.05 12.72 19.25
C ARG A 168 9.14 13.63 19.81
#